data_69da5893ce1733c7dba8cdfb7c64044a
#
_entry.id   69da5893ce1733c7dba8cdfb7c64044a
#
_cell.length_a   1.000
_cell.length_b   1.000
_cell.length_c   1.000
_cell.angle_alpha   90.00
_cell.angle_beta   90.00
_cell.angle_gamma   90.00
#
_symmetry.space_group_name_H-M   'P 1'
#
loop_
_entity.id
_entity.type
_entity.pdbx_description
1 polymer ?
#
loop_
_entity_poly.entity_id
_entity_poly.type
_entity_poly.pdbx_seq_one_letter_code
_entity_poly.pdbx_strand_id
1 'polypeptide(L)'
;FKERLIYRPLETLKLTGRVGYYFRERNKPGDTQDRYRGFSGGMKANYTFNIMSNLEVGYTFDQYDKSDYQSLYKNDVRDYSNVQHNVHALYNYTFNGKHTLTVGADYLRDYLMSYQFTDNADHTMHTADAFGQFDWNPTERLNVIAGLRFDYFSDSNVRHLSPHLGMMYKIGNCSLRGSYSQGFRSPTLKEMYMVF
;
A
#
# COMPACT_ATOMS: atom_id res chain seq x y z
N PHE A 1 -8.48 4.80 18.90
CA PHE A 1 -9.55 5.50 18.20
C PHE A 1 -9.40 5.28 16.69
N LYS A 2 -10.49 4.95 16.01
CA LYS A 2 -10.55 4.84 14.55
C LYS A 2 -11.93 5.27 14.07
N GLU A 3 -11.97 6.15 13.07
CA GLU A 3 -13.20 6.63 12.44
C GLU A 3 -13.14 6.51 10.93
N ARG A 4 -14.30 6.34 10.34
CA ARG A 4 -14.49 6.27 8.89
C ARG A 4 -15.73 7.06 8.50
N LEU A 5 -15.56 7.98 7.56
CA LEU A 5 -16.63 8.76 6.96
C LEU A 5 -16.80 8.35 5.50
N ILE A 6 -18.04 8.14 5.09
CA ILE A 6 -18.40 7.90 3.69
C ILE A 6 -19.37 9.00 3.27
N TYR A 7 -19.02 9.70 2.20
CA TYR A 7 -19.85 10.77 1.63
C TYR A 7 -20.07 10.53 0.14
N ARG A 8 -21.31 10.66 -0.31
CA ARG A 8 -21.70 10.49 -1.71
C ARG A 8 -22.37 11.78 -2.20
N PRO A 9 -21.59 12.75 -2.70
CA PRO A 9 -22.14 14.00 -3.23
C PRO A 9 -22.93 13.79 -4.52
N LEU A 10 -22.60 12.75 -5.29
CA LEU A 10 -23.23 12.33 -6.54
C LEU A 10 -23.41 10.81 -6.52
N GLU A 11 -24.32 10.29 -7.31
CA GLU A 11 -24.48 8.83 -7.50
C GLU A 11 -23.21 8.20 -8.09
N THR A 12 -22.49 8.96 -8.91
CA THR A 12 -21.24 8.55 -9.58
C THR A 12 -19.98 8.76 -8.74
N LEU A 13 -20.05 9.53 -7.63
CA LEU A 13 -18.88 9.87 -6.81
C LEU A 13 -19.07 9.43 -5.36
N LYS A 14 -18.18 8.55 -4.90
CA LYS A 14 -18.08 8.13 -3.51
C LYS A 14 -16.75 8.57 -2.93
N LEU A 15 -16.80 9.37 -1.88
CA LEU A 15 -15.65 9.78 -1.09
C LEU A 15 -15.62 9.00 0.21
N THR A 16 -14.44 8.54 0.60
CA THR A 16 -14.23 7.84 1.87
C THR A 16 -13.04 8.47 2.57
N GLY A 17 -13.26 8.99 3.78
CA GLY A 17 -12.21 9.45 4.67
C GLY A 17 -12.04 8.47 5.83
N ARG A 18 -10.82 8.30 6.30
CA ARG A 18 -10.51 7.55 7.53
C ARG A 18 -9.45 8.27 8.33
N VAL A 19 -9.54 8.16 9.64
CA VAL A 19 -8.56 8.66 10.59
C VAL A 19 -8.42 7.66 11.73
N GLY A 20 -7.21 7.49 12.21
CA GLY A 20 -6.92 6.63 13.35
C GLY A 20 -5.85 7.26 14.23
N TYR A 21 -6.00 7.08 15.52
CA TYR A 21 -5.00 7.45 16.52
C TYR A 21 -4.79 6.28 17.48
N TYR A 22 -3.54 6.00 17.78
CA TYR A 22 -3.12 4.99 18.73
C TYR A 22 -2.13 5.59 19.71
N PHE A 23 -2.33 5.33 21.00
CA PHE A 23 -1.40 5.69 22.06
C PHE A 23 -1.28 4.53 23.04
N ARG A 24 -0.05 4.25 23.45
CA ARG A 24 0.26 3.24 24.46
C ARG A 24 1.47 3.69 25.27
N GLU A 25 1.41 3.51 26.59
CA GLU A 25 2.54 3.63 27.50
C GLU A 25 2.90 2.28 28.10
N ARG A 26 4.16 2.05 28.32
CA ARG A 26 4.70 0.88 29.01
C ARG A 26 5.76 1.33 30.00
N ASN A 27 5.50 1.11 31.28
CA ASN A 27 6.46 1.41 32.35
C ASN A 27 7.66 0.48 32.26
N LYS A 28 8.84 1.02 32.47
CA LYS A 28 10.11 0.31 32.60
C LYS A 28 10.69 0.55 33.99
N PRO A 29 11.63 -0.31 34.48
CA PRO A 29 12.41 -0.02 35.68
C PRO A 29 13.18 1.31 35.54
N GLY A 30 13.31 2.08 36.64
CA GLY A 30 14.11 3.31 36.67
C GLY A 30 13.39 4.57 36.19
N ASP A 31 12.09 4.72 36.51
CA ASP A 31 11.29 5.92 36.22
C ASP A 31 11.25 6.34 34.74
N THR A 32 11.37 5.35 33.87
CA THR A 32 11.28 5.53 32.42
C THR A 32 10.05 4.82 31.84
N GLN A 33 9.53 5.33 30.72
CA GLN A 33 8.36 4.79 30.05
C GLN A 33 8.60 4.74 28.55
N ASP A 34 8.32 3.60 27.91
CA ASP A 34 8.16 3.54 26.46
C ASP A 34 6.79 4.15 26.09
N ARG A 35 6.80 5.14 25.21
CA ARG A 35 5.61 5.72 24.62
C ARG A 35 5.52 5.38 23.14
N TYR A 36 4.37 4.88 22.77
CA TYR A 36 4.06 4.51 21.39
C TYR A 36 2.92 5.38 20.90
N ARG A 37 3.11 6.06 19.77
CA ARG A 37 2.12 6.92 19.14
C ARG A 37 1.95 6.51 17.70
N GLY A 38 0.71 6.31 17.27
CA GLY A 38 0.38 6.06 15.89
C GLY A 38 -0.69 7.03 15.42
N PHE A 39 -0.47 7.64 14.28
CA PHE A 39 -1.47 8.44 13.59
C PHE A 39 -1.61 7.93 12.17
N SER A 40 -2.84 7.62 11.77
CA SER A 40 -3.13 7.16 10.41
C SER A 40 -4.29 7.94 9.83
N GLY A 41 -4.21 8.22 8.55
CA GLY A 41 -5.26 8.92 7.83
C GLY A 41 -5.32 8.47 6.37
N GLY A 42 -6.42 8.78 5.71
CA GLY A 42 -6.53 8.52 4.29
C GLY A 42 -7.81 9.02 3.69
N MET A 43 -7.74 9.34 2.43
CA MET A 43 -8.87 9.73 1.61
C MET A 43 -8.89 8.86 0.35
N LYS A 44 -10.10 8.47 -0.06
CA LYS A 44 -10.31 7.71 -1.28
C LYS A 44 -11.52 8.25 -2.03
N ALA A 45 -11.34 8.52 -3.32
CA ALA A 45 -12.39 8.88 -4.25
C ALA A 45 -12.60 7.73 -5.24
N ASN A 46 -13.84 7.28 -5.36
CA ASN A 46 -14.27 6.36 -6.41
C ASN A 46 -15.23 7.11 -7.32
N TYR A 47 -14.86 7.24 -8.59
CA TYR A 47 -15.68 7.88 -9.61
C TYR A 47 -16.09 6.88 -10.67
N THR A 48 -17.39 6.74 -10.88
CA THR A 48 -17.98 5.87 -11.90
C THR A 48 -18.39 6.73 -13.08
N PHE A 49 -17.66 6.65 -14.20
CA PHE A 49 -17.99 7.39 -15.42
C PHE A 49 -19.27 6.85 -16.05
N ASN A 50 -19.40 5.52 -16.08
CA ASN A 50 -20.53 4.77 -16.58
C ASN A 50 -20.45 3.32 -16.05
N ILE A 51 -21.41 2.47 -16.44
CA ILE A 51 -21.45 1.04 -16.01
C ILE A 51 -20.22 0.22 -16.44
N MET A 52 -19.43 0.72 -17.39
CA MET A 52 -18.25 0.02 -17.94
C MET A 52 -16.94 0.55 -17.37
N SER A 53 -16.91 1.75 -16.79
CA SER A 53 -15.65 2.38 -16.39
C SER A 53 -15.73 3.09 -15.04
N ASN A 54 -14.71 2.86 -14.22
CA ASN A 54 -14.54 3.50 -12.92
C ASN A 54 -13.07 3.84 -12.66
N LEU A 55 -12.86 4.88 -11.87
CA LEU A 55 -11.56 5.34 -11.40
C LEU A 55 -11.59 5.40 -9.88
N GLU A 56 -10.60 4.80 -9.26
CA GLU A 56 -10.30 4.96 -7.86
C GLU A 56 -8.99 5.73 -7.71
N VAL A 57 -8.99 6.77 -6.89
CA VAL A 57 -7.79 7.50 -6.48
C VAL A 57 -7.78 7.56 -4.97
N GLY A 58 -6.65 7.27 -4.36
CA GLY A 58 -6.52 7.29 -2.93
C GLY A 58 -5.19 7.84 -2.46
N TYR A 59 -5.23 8.39 -1.26
CA TYR A 59 -4.06 8.82 -0.49
C TYR A 59 -4.17 8.24 0.91
N THR A 60 -3.06 7.71 1.42
CA THR A 60 -2.95 7.27 2.81
C THR A 60 -1.69 7.82 3.45
N PHE A 61 -1.82 8.16 4.71
CA PHE A 61 -0.76 8.59 5.61
C PHE A 61 -0.73 7.65 6.81
N ASP A 62 0.44 7.22 7.20
CA ASP A 62 0.67 6.44 8.41
C ASP A 62 1.94 6.93 9.10
N GLN A 63 1.85 7.20 10.40
CA GLN A 63 2.98 7.58 11.24
C GLN A 63 2.98 6.71 12.48
N TYR A 64 4.13 6.16 12.81
CA TYR A 64 4.36 5.42 14.03
C TYR A 64 5.65 5.87 14.70
N ASP A 65 5.51 6.39 15.92
CA ASP A 65 6.61 6.87 16.74
C ASP A 65 6.75 6.03 18.01
N LYS A 66 7.98 5.74 18.37
CA LYS A 66 8.37 5.26 19.69
C LYS A 66 9.29 6.26 20.33
N SER A 67 9.07 6.54 21.62
CA SER A 67 9.93 7.40 22.43
C SER A 67 10.19 6.82 23.80
N ASP A 68 11.31 7.15 24.39
CA ASP A 68 11.67 6.91 25.79
C ASP A 68 11.38 8.17 26.60
N TYR A 69 10.41 8.09 27.51
CA TYR A 69 10.04 9.17 28.39
C TYR A 69 10.69 9.01 29.76
N GLN A 70 11.48 9.99 30.15
CA GLN A 70 12.16 10.05 31.44
C GLN A 70 11.32 10.92 32.41
N SER A 71 10.65 10.27 33.34
CA SER A 71 9.68 10.94 34.26
C SER A 71 10.33 11.98 35.12
N LEU A 72 11.55 11.77 35.62
CA LEU A 72 12.30 12.69 36.47
C LEU A 72 12.64 14.01 35.77
N TYR A 73 13.02 13.92 34.49
CA TYR A 73 13.44 15.08 33.70
C TYR A 73 12.32 15.66 32.83
N LYS A 74 11.16 14.99 32.80
CA LYS A 74 10.04 15.29 31.87
C LYS A 74 10.50 15.39 30.41
N ASN A 75 11.48 14.57 30.05
CA ASN A 75 12.07 14.55 28.73
C ASN A 75 11.52 13.37 27.93
N ASP A 76 11.14 13.60 26.68
CA ASP A 76 10.56 12.63 25.76
C ASP A 76 11.48 12.51 24.54
N VAL A 77 12.36 11.50 24.53
CA VAL A 77 13.34 11.27 23.48
C VAL A 77 12.78 10.30 22.46
N ARG A 78 12.65 10.74 21.22
CA ARG A 78 12.16 9.88 20.13
C ARG A 78 13.26 8.94 19.67
N ASP A 79 13.01 7.63 19.81
CA ASP A 79 13.95 6.55 19.47
C ASP A 79 13.70 5.99 18.06
N TYR A 80 12.46 6.11 17.61
CA TYR A 80 12.01 5.52 16.34
C TYR A 80 10.86 6.35 15.77
N SER A 81 10.92 6.61 14.48
CA SER A 81 9.84 7.23 13.72
C SER A 81 9.76 6.63 12.33
N ASN A 82 8.60 6.12 11.96
CA ASN A 82 8.32 5.70 10.59
C ASN A 82 7.12 6.51 10.07
N VAL A 83 7.31 7.17 8.93
CA VAL A 83 6.28 7.99 8.30
C VAL A 83 6.12 7.55 6.85
N GLN A 84 4.91 7.16 6.50
CA GLN A 84 4.58 6.67 5.16
C GLN A 84 3.49 7.52 4.52
N HIS A 85 3.71 7.87 3.26
CA HIS A 85 2.73 8.51 2.39
C HIS A 85 2.56 7.64 1.16
N ASN A 86 1.34 7.20 0.91
CA ASN A 86 1.02 6.42 -0.28
C ASN A 86 -0.06 7.11 -1.11
N VAL A 87 0.16 7.21 -2.41
CA VAL A 87 -0.83 7.65 -3.40
C VAL A 87 -1.05 6.50 -4.36
N HIS A 88 -2.30 6.17 -4.66
CA HIS A 88 -2.63 5.15 -5.64
C HIS A 88 -3.73 5.62 -6.58
N ALA A 89 -3.68 5.13 -7.80
CA ALA A 89 -4.73 5.29 -8.80
C ALA A 89 -5.02 3.95 -9.48
N LEU A 90 -6.29 3.64 -9.67
CA LEU A 90 -6.75 2.41 -10.31
C LEU A 90 -7.90 2.74 -11.26
N TYR A 91 -7.75 2.37 -12.52
CA TYR A 91 -8.78 2.53 -13.53
C TYR A 91 -9.19 1.16 -14.08
N ASN A 92 -10.49 0.92 -14.11
CA ASN A 92 -11.08 -0.28 -14.69
C ASN A 92 -11.96 0.10 -15.86
N TYR A 93 -11.84 -0.66 -16.96
CA TYR A 93 -12.71 -0.53 -18.13
C TYR A 93 -13.16 -1.91 -18.61
N THR A 94 -14.48 -2.10 -18.73
CA THR A 94 -15.08 -3.35 -19.18
C THR A 94 -15.57 -3.22 -20.61
N PHE A 95 -14.95 -3.95 -21.52
CA PHE A 95 -15.31 -4.02 -22.94
C PHE A 95 -16.45 -5.01 -23.16
N ASN A 96 -17.49 -4.59 -23.86
CA ASN A 96 -18.63 -5.45 -24.25
C ASN A 96 -19.25 -6.24 -23.08
N GLY A 97 -19.13 -5.72 -21.83
CA GLY A 97 -19.60 -6.41 -20.64
C GLY A 97 -18.89 -7.73 -20.29
N LYS A 98 -17.78 -8.05 -20.94
CA LYS A 98 -17.09 -9.36 -20.82
C LYS A 98 -15.60 -9.26 -20.50
N HIS A 99 -14.89 -8.32 -21.12
CA HIS A 99 -13.44 -8.20 -21.00
C HIS A 99 -13.10 -6.99 -20.14
N THR A 100 -12.19 -7.12 -19.20
CA THR A 100 -11.84 -6.02 -18.31
C THR A 100 -10.36 -5.67 -18.44
N LEU A 101 -10.08 -4.40 -18.71
CA LEU A 101 -8.76 -3.80 -18.57
C LEU A 101 -8.68 -3.10 -17.21
N THR A 102 -7.68 -3.46 -16.42
CA THR A 102 -7.33 -2.78 -15.19
C THR A 102 -5.95 -2.18 -15.36
N VAL A 103 -5.81 -0.89 -15.13
CA VAL A 103 -4.51 -0.20 -15.07
C VAL A 103 -4.40 0.54 -13.75
N GLY A 104 -3.22 0.55 -13.18
CA GLY A 104 -3.00 1.22 -11.91
C GLY A 104 -1.58 1.71 -11.75
N ALA A 105 -1.39 2.62 -10.82
CA ALA A 105 -0.11 3.12 -10.40
C ALA A 105 -0.14 3.43 -8.90
N ASP A 106 0.97 3.15 -8.22
CA ASP A 106 1.17 3.45 -6.81
C ASP A 106 2.49 4.23 -6.63
N TYR A 107 2.50 5.13 -5.66
CA TYR A 107 3.68 5.83 -5.21
C TYR A 107 3.72 5.84 -3.70
N LEU A 108 4.81 5.33 -3.13
CA LEU A 108 5.07 5.29 -1.69
C LEU A 108 6.33 6.10 -1.39
N ARG A 109 6.21 7.04 -0.45
CA ARG A 109 7.33 7.65 0.26
C ARG A 109 7.38 7.05 1.66
N ASP A 110 8.47 6.36 1.97
CA ASP A 110 8.74 5.75 3.28
C ASP A 110 9.93 6.46 3.93
N TYR A 111 9.70 7.10 5.08
CA TYR A 111 10.71 7.74 5.91
C TYR A 111 10.88 6.92 7.17
N LEU A 112 12.13 6.66 7.55
CA LEU A 112 12.46 5.92 8.75
C LEU A 112 13.64 6.57 9.49
N MET A 113 13.44 6.82 10.78
CA MET A 113 14.44 7.23 11.75
C MET A 113 14.51 6.18 12.86
N SER A 114 15.72 5.75 13.22
CA SER A 114 15.93 4.82 14.32
C SER A 114 17.31 5.01 14.95
N TYR A 115 17.39 4.95 16.27
CA TYR A 115 18.66 4.91 16.99
C TYR A 115 19.49 3.64 16.71
N GLN A 116 18.88 2.61 16.08
CA GLN A 116 19.56 1.36 15.71
C GLN A 116 20.23 1.41 14.34
N PHE A 117 20.22 2.55 13.68
CA PHE A 117 20.93 2.73 12.42
C PHE A 117 22.44 2.87 12.66
N THR A 118 23.21 2.19 11.83
CA THR A 118 24.68 2.17 11.92
C THR A 118 25.33 3.51 11.58
N ASP A 119 24.66 4.31 10.77
CA ASP A 119 25.16 5.60 10.28
C ASP A 119 24.59 6.81 11.01
N ASN A 120 23.70 6.58 12.00
CA ASN A 120 22.98 7.62 12.75
C ASN A 120 22.24 8.62 11.86
N ALA A 121 21.87 8.24 10.65
CA ALA A 121 21.15 9.07 9.69
C ALA A 121 19.69 8.64 9.55
N ASP A 122 18.84 9.55 9.09
CA ASP A 122 17.48 9.23 8.68
C ASP A 122 17.47 8.77 7.23
N HIS A 123 16.60 7.82 6.91
CA HIS A 123 16.50 7.28 5.55
C HIS A 123 15.11 7.53 4.96
N THR A 124 15.10 7.84 3.67
CA THR A 124 13.85 7.99 2.91
C THR A 124 13.95 7.19 1.63
N MET A 125 12.99 6.31 1.41
CA MET A 125 12.84 5.54 0.19
C MET A 125 11.58 5.96 -0.57
N HIS A 126 11.71 6.09 -1.88
CA HIS A 126 10.60 6.30 -2.79
C HIS A 126 10.40 5.05 -3.62
N THR A 127 9.19 4.53 -3.62
CA THR A 127 8.79 3.42 -4.48
C THR A 127 7.71 3.91 -5.43
N ALA A 128 7.88 3.65 -6.70
CA ALA A 128 6.87 3.93 -7.71
C ALA A 128 6.62 2.67 -8.53
N ASP A 129 5.37 2.36 -8.75
CA ASP A 129 5.00 1.25 -9.61
C ASP A 129 3.82 1.58 -10.51
N ALA A 130 3.76 0.87 -11.63
CA ALA A 130 2.63 0.91 -12.54
C ALA A 130 2.34 -0.47 -13.07
N PHE A 131 1.07 -0.81 -13.22
CA PHE A 131 0.66 -2.11 -13.73
C PHE A 131 -0.52 -2.01 -14.67
N GLY A 132 -0.59 -3.01 -15.56
CA GLY A 132 -1.74 -3.24 -16.42
C GLY A 132 -2.11 -4.71 -16.42
N GLN A 133 -3.40 -5.01 -16.39
CA GLN A 133 -3.94 -6.36 -16.45
C GLN A 133 -5.13 -6.39 -17.38
N PHE A 134 -5.18 -7.40 -18.23
CA PHE A 134 -6.31 -7.64 -19.11
C PHE A 134 -6.94 -8.99 -18.80
N ASP A 135 -8.22 -8.97 -18.43
CA ASP A 135 -9.06 -10.14 -18.22
C ASP A 135 -9.87 -10.40 -19.50
N TRP A 136 -9.47 -11.42 -20.23
CA TRP A 136 -10.03 -11.79 -21.52
C TRP A 136 -10.94 -13.01 -21.39
N ASN A 137 -12.22 -12.82 -21.70
CA ASN A 137 -13.24 -13.84 -21.66
C ASN A 137 -13.79 -14.12 -23.08
N PRO A 138 -13.03 -14.80 -23.97
CA PRO A 138 -13.45 -15.01 -25.36
C PRO A 138 -14.68 -15.90 -25.47
N THR A 139 -14.86 -16.83 -24.54
CA THR A 139 -16.01 -17.71 -24.46
C THR A 139 -16.49 -17.87 -23.01
N GLU A 140 -17.68 -18.42 -22.81
CA GLU A 140 -18.18 -18.73 -21.44
C GLU A 140 -17.34 -19.78 -20.71
N ARG A 141 -16.50 -20.53 -21.44
CA ARG A 141 -15.68 -21.60 -20.92
C ARG A 141 -14.23 -21.21 -20.71
N LEU A 142 -13.74 -20.20 -21.41
CA LEU A 142 -12.33 -19.78 -21.36
C LEU A 142 -12.20 -18.38 -20.80
N ASN A 143 -11.41 -18.26 -19.73
CA ASN A 143 -10.94 -16.99 -19.17
C ASN A 143 -9.41 -16.99 -19.20
N VAL A 144 -8.82 -15.89 -19.67
CA VAL A 144 -7.37 -15.66 -19.69
C VAL A 144 -7.10 -14.32 -19.06
N ILE A 145 -6.20 -14.29 -18.08
CA ILE A 145 -5.74 -13.05 -17.43
C ILE A 145 -4.26 -12.88 -17.76
N ALA A 146 -3.90 -11.77 -18.36
CA ALA A 146 -2.51 -11.38 -18.59
C ALA A 146 -2.23 -10.02 -17.97
N GLY A 147 -1.12 -9.90 -17.27
CA GLY A 147 -0.74 -8.67 -16.56
C GLY A 147 0.76 -8.46 -16.57
N LEU A 148 1.14 -7.21 -16.42
CA LEU A 148 2.52 -6.75 -16.30
C LEU A 148 2.59 -5.64 -15.26
N ARG A 149 3.59 -5.72 -14.38
CA ARG A 149 3.88 -4.70 -13.37
C ARG A 149 5.32 -4.27 -13.49
N PHE A 150 5.55 -2.99 -13.43
CA PHE A 150 6.87 -2.37 -13.34
C PHE A 150 7.02 -1.70 -11.99
N ASP A 151 8.10 -1.99 -11.27
CA ASP A 151 8.45 -1.45 -9.97
C ASP A 151 9.78 -0.69 -10.05
N TYR A 152 9.87 0.45 -9.37
CA TYR A 152 11.07 1.25 -9.20
C TYR A 152 11.28 1.61 -7.72
N PHE A 153 12.49 1.38 -7.21
CA PHE A 153 12.92 1.66 -5.84
C PHE A 153 14.11 2.62 -5.87
N SER A 154 13.94 3.83 -5.29
CA SER A 154 14.94 4.90 -5.39
C SER A 154 16.24 4.62 -4.65
N ASP A 155 16.15 4.04 -3.46
CA ASP A 155 17.29 3.87 -2.57
C ASP A 155 18.28 2.82 -3.10
N SER A 156 17.79 1.71 -3.61
CA SER A 156 18.60 0.65 -4.24
C SER A 156 18.78 0.84 -5.74
N ASN A 157 18.13 1.85 -6.34
CA ASN A 157 18.04 2.08 -7.80
C ASN A 157 17.63 0.81 -8.58
N VAL A 158 16.83 -0.03 -7.95
CA VAL A 158 16.35 -1.29 -8.53
C VAL A 158 15.11 -1.04 -9.37
N ARG A 159 15.08 -1.67 -10.54
CA ARG A 159 13.92 -1.70 -11.43
C ARG A 159 13.57 -3.15 -11.69
N HIS A 160 12.29 -3.48 -11.59
CA HIS A 160 11.83 -4.83 -11.80
C HIS A 160 10.57 -4.87 -12.65
N LEU A 161 10.47 -5.92 -13.50
CA LEU A 161 9.30 -6.18 -14.32
C LEU A 161 8.74 -7.55 -13.94
N SER A 162 7.46 -7.57 -13.53
CA SER A 162 6.78 -8.77 -13.05
C SER A 162 5.64 -9.14 -13.96
N PRO A 163 5.79 -10.16 -14.82
CA PRO A 163 4.71 -10.70 -15.63
C PRO A 163 3.80 -11.62 -14.81
N HIS A 164 2.52 -11.62 -15.17
CA HIS A 164 1.49 -12.53 -14.67
C HIS A 164 0.65 -13.06 -15.82
N LEU A 165 0.41 -14.38 -15.84
CA LEU A 165 -0.47 -15.05 -16.79
C LEU A 165 -1.30 -16.08 -16.05
N GLY A 166 -2.63 -16.03 -16.21
CA GLY A 166 -3.56 -17.00 -15.67
C GLY A 166 -4.52 -17.49 -16.75
N MET A 167 -4.91 -18.73 -16.67
CA MET A 167 -5.91 -19.33 -17.57
C MET A 167 -6.87 -20.21 -16.78
N MET A 168 -8.15 -20.13 -17.08
CA MET A 168 -9.17 -21.04 -16.61
C MET A 168 -9.98 -21.58 -17.78
N TYR A 169 -10.19 -22.90 -17.81
CA TYR A 169 -11.03 -23.57 -18.79
C TYR A 169 -12.07 -24.45 -18.11
N LYS A 170 -13.35 -24.29 -18.48
CA LYS A 170 -14.47 -25.08 -17.95
C LYS A 170 -14.80 -26.25 -18.86
N ILE A 171 -14.83 -27.48 -18.31
CA ILE A 171 -15.16 -28.73 -18.99
C ILE A 171 -16.37 -29.34 -18.24
N GLY A 172 -17.57 -29.16 -18.75
CA GLY A 172 -18.78 -29.58 -18.06
C GLY A 172 -18.88 -28.95 -16.68
N ASN A 173 -18.94 -29.76 -15.62
CA ASN A 173 -18.97 -29.33 -14.22
C ASN A 173 -17.58 -29.13 -13.59
N CYS A 174 -16.50 -29.35 -14.33
CA CYS A 174 -15.13 -29.19 -13.86
C CYS A 174 -14.52 -27.89 -14.35
N SER A 175 -13.58 -27.33 -13.60
CA SER A 175 -12.76 -26.18 -13.99
C SER A 175 -11.28 -26.51 -13.85
N LEU A 176 -10.53 -26.40 -14.94
CA LEU A 176 -9.07 -26.51 -14.94
C LEU A 176 -8.49 -25.09 -14.86
N ARG A 177 -7.52 -24.86 -13.94
CA ARG A 177 -6.86 -23.57 -13.76
C ARG A 177 -5.36 -23.76 -13.73
N GLY A 178 -4.65 -22.84 -14.38
CA GLY A 178 -3.20 -22.73 -14.33
C GLY A 178 -2.80 -21.27 -14.29
N SER A 179 -1.70 -20.96 -13.59
CA SER A 179 -1.16 -19.60 -13.56
C SER A 179 0.35 -19.61 -13.43
N TYR A 180 0.97 -18.58 -14.00
CA TYR A 180 2.38 -18.25 -13.84
C TYR A 180 2.49 -16.80 -13.40
N SER A 181 3.31 -16.52 -12.38
CA SER A 181 3.65 -15.17 -11.97
C SER A 181 5.09 -15.11 -11.51
N GLN A 182 5.76 -14.02 -11.86
CA GLN A 182 7.06 -13.68 -11.31
C GLN A 182 6.85 -12.58 -10.25
N GLY A 183 7.28 -12.85 -9.02
CA GLY A 183 7.26 -11.89 -7.92
C GLY A 183 8.66 -11.37 -7.64
N PHE A 184 8.72 -10.11 -7.20
CA PHE A 184 9.93 -9.46 -6.70
C PHE A 184 9.62 -8.76 -5.37
N ARG A 185 10.59 -8.76 -4.46
CA ARG A 185 10.54 -7.99 -3.21
C ARG A 185 11.85 -7.22 -3.05
N SER A 186 11.75 -5.90 -2.95
CA SER A 186 12.88 -5.08 -2.51
C SER A 186 13.06 -5.18 -0.99
N PRO A 187 14.29 -5.09 -0.46
CA PRO A 187 14.51 -4.93 0.96
C PRO A 187 13.84 -3.65 1.47
N THR A 188 13.33 -3.71 2.69
CA THR A 188 12.78 -2.54 3.40
C THR A 188 13.92 -1.71 4.00
N LEU A 189 13.66 -0.43 4.34
CA LEU A 189 14.62 0.42 5.04
C LEU A 189 15.13 -0.23 6.34
N LYS A 190 14.29 -0.96 7.04
CA LYS A 190 14.70 -1.73 8.24
C LYS A 190 15.73 -2.81 7.91
N GLU A 191 15.50 -3.57 6.85
CA GLU A 191 16.40 -4.67 6.44
C GLU A 191 17.73 -4.15 5.89
N MET A 192 17.74 -2.94 5.33
CA MET A 192 18.96 -2.33 4.78
C MET A 192 19.85 -1.66 5.83
N TYR A 193 19.27 -1.01 6.84
CA TYR A 193 19.99 -0.09 7.72
C TYR A 193 19.97 -0.47 9.21
N MET A 194 19.05 -1.32 9.68
CA MET A 194 19.00 -1.73 11.08
C MET A 194 19.91 -2.94 11.34
N VAL A 195 20.67 -2.89 12.43
CA VAL A 195 21.38 -4.03 13.00
C VAL A 195 20.51 -4.68 14.07
N PHE A 196 20.35 -6.00 14.00
CA PHE A 196 19.59 -6.83 14.93
C PHE A 196 20.49 -7.66 15.83
#